data_1c6d4ac81bc5998924766d24c9290639
#
_entry.id   1c6d4ac81bc5998924766d24c9290639
#
_cell.length_a   1.000
_cell.length_b   1.000
_cell.length_c   1.000
_cell.angle_alpha   90.00
_cell.angle_beta   90.00
_cell.angle_gamma   90.00
#
_symmetry.space_group_name_H-M   'P 1'
#
loop_
_entity.id
_entity.type
_entity.pdbx_description
1 polymer ?
#
loop_
_entity_poly.entity_id
_entity_poly.type
_entity_poly.pdbx_seq_one_letter_code
_entity_poly.pdbx_strand_id
1 'polypeptide(L)'
;MSPTQFDNAKDLQNYPNTLNLDLQQLRKAGVMAVFGPAAAEIYAMDSETIVETTQLANRLLGAVRPWHFCGVTTVVCKLFNIVQPDLAVFGEKDYQQLHVIRRMVRDLHTPVEIIGAPTFRESDGLAMSSRNRRLNPADRAAARVL
;
A
#
# COMPACT_ATOMS: atom_id res chain seq x y z
N MET A 1 -5.20 -8.47 -0.30
CA MET A 1 -5.49 -7.12 -0.83
C MET A 1 -6.57 -6.49 0.03
N SER A 2 -6.45 -5.18 0.31
CA SER A 2 -7.46 -4.47 1.12
C SER A 2 -8.57 -3.94 0.20
N PRO A 3 -9.82 -4.40 0.34
CA PRO A 3 -10.95 -3.95 -0.48
C PRO A 3 -11.21 -2.45 -0.38
N THR A 4 -10.93 -1.86 0.79
CA THR A 4 -11.17 -0.44 1.09
C THR A 4 -10.23 0.53 0.35
N GLN A 5 -9.21 0.02 -0.36
CA GLN A 5 -8.28 0.83 -1.16
C GLN A 5 -8.66 0.92 -2.64
N PHE A 6 -9.72 0.22 -3.06
CA PHE A 6 -10.16 0.18 -4.45
C PHE A 6 -11.47 0.96 -4.61
N ASP A 7 -11.43 2.01 -5.42
CA ASP A 7 -12.61 2.81 -5.73
C ASP A 7 -13.48 2.15 -6.82
N ASN A 8 -12.93 1.17 -7.53
CA ASN A 8 -13.58 0.48 -8.64
C ASN A 8 -13.51 -1.03 -8.46
N ALA A 9 -14.69 -1.67 -8.39
CA ALA A 9 -14.80 -3.13 -8.29
C ALA A 9 -14.09 -3.88 -9.43
N LYS A 10 -14.05 -3.29 -10.66
CA LYS A 10 -13.32 -3.87 -11.79
C LYS A 10 -11.80 -3.85 -11.58
N ASP A 11 -11.24 -2.82 -10.94
CA ASP A 11 -9.80 -2.78 -10.63
C ASP A 11 -9.44 -3.80 -9.57
N LEU A 12 -10.29 -4.01 -8.57
CA LEU A 12 -10.13 -5.06 -7.57
C LEU A 12 -10.19 -6.47 -8.20
N GLN A 13 -11.16 -6.73 -9.07
CA GLN A 13 -11.31 -8.02 -9.74
C GLN A 13 -10.16 -8.33 -10.71
N ASN A 14 -9.64 -7.31 -11.41
CA ASN A 14 -8.56 -7.45 -12.38
C ASN A 14 -7.16 -7.25 -11.77
N TYR A 15 -7.06 -7.03 -10.46
CA TYR A 15 -5.76 -6.89 -9.82
C TYR A 15 -5.03 -8.25 -9.80
N PRO A 16 -3.79 -8.32 -10.30
CA PRO A 16 -3.07 -9.59 -10.36
C PRO A 16 -2.95 -10.21 -8.97
N ASN A 17 -3.51 -11.41 -8.81
CA ASN A 17 -3.30 -12.23 -7.62
C ASN A 17 -2.13 -13.18 -7.88
N THR A 18 -0.94 -12.77 -7.45
CA THR A 18 0.32 -13.49 -7.70
C THR A 18 0.88 -14.11 -6.42
N LEU A 19 0.01 -14.47 -5.47
CA LEU A 19 0.43 -14.94 -4.13
C LEU A 19 1.53 -16.01 -4.18
N ASN A 20 1.38 -17.02 -5.03
CA ASN A 20 2.38 -18.10 -5.12
C ASN A 20 3.74 -17.59 -5.63
N LEU A 21 3.76 -16.67 -6.60
CA LEU A 21 5.00 -16.06 -7.09
C LEU A 21 5.62 -15.15 -6.03
N ASP A 22 4.80 -14.37 -5.35
CA ASP A 22 5.23 -13.48 -4.27
C ASP A 22 5.85 -14.28 -3.12
N LEU A 23 5.22 -15.37 -2.70
CA LEU A 23 5.77 -16.29 -1.69
C LEU A 23 7.11 -16.92 -2.10
N GLN A 24 7.27 -17.27 -3.38
CA GLN A 24 8.54 -17.77 -3.89
C GLN A 24 9.65 -16.71 -3.84
N GLN A 25 9.33 -15.46 -4.20
CA GLN A 25 10.29 -14.35 -4.14
C GLN A 25 10.67 -14.02 -2.69
N LEU A 26 9.69 -13.94 -1.80
CA LEU A 26 9.91 -13.70 -0.37
C LEU A 26 10.79 -14.78 0.26
N ARG A 27 10.56 -16.06 -0.09
CA ARG A 27 11.41 -17.18 0.36
C ARG A 27 12.85 -17.04 -0.15
N LYS A 28 13.04 -16.66 -1.42
CA LYS A 28 14.38 -16.40 -1.98
C LYS A 28 15.09 -15.22 -1.31
N ALA A 29 14.32 -14.22 -0.87
CA ALA A 29 14.84 -13.07 -0.14
C ALA A 29 15.10 -13.35 1.35
N GLY A 30 14.87 -14.58 1.84
CA GLY A 30 15.13 -14.96 3.24
C GLY A 30 14.06 -14.45 4.22
N VAL A 31 12.86 -14.09 3.73
CA VAL A 31 11.76 -13.68 4.61
C VAL A 31 11.32 -14.85 5.49
N MET A 32 11.34 -14.65 6.81
CA MET A 32 11.08 -15.68 7.80
C MET A 32 9.61 -16.07 7.90
N ALA A 33 8.69 -15.10 7.77
CA ALA A 33 7.25 -15.33 7.89
C ALA A 33 6.46 -14.39 6.96
N VAL A 34 5.30 -14.84 6.51
CA VAL A 34 4.34 -14.04 5.73
C VAL A 34 3.00 -14.06 6.45
N PHE A 35 2.55 -12.87 6.87
CA PHE A 35 1.21 -12.68 7.42
C PHE A 35 0.26 -12.29 6.30
N GLY A 36 -0.61 -13.18 5.87
CA GLY A 36 -1.53 -13.00 4.76
C GLY A 36 -2.97 -13.40 5.11
N PRO A 37 -3.64 -12.64 5.98
CA PRO A 37 -5.00 -12.97 6.40
C PRO A 37 -6.00 -12.76 5.27
N ALA A 38 -7.13 -13.46 5.31
CA ALA A 38 -8.25 -13.18 4.44
C ALA A 38 -8.86 -11.80 4.77
N ALA A 39 -9.43 -11.13 3.76
CA ALA A 39 -10.02 -9.80 3.97
C ALA A 39 -11.11 -9.80 5.06
N ALA A 40 -11.90 -10.87 5.15
CA ALA A 40 -12.95 -11.03 6.17
C ALA A 40 -12.41 -11.14 7.60
N GLU A 41 -11.15 -11.56 7.77
CA GLU A 41 -10.49 -11.62 9.09
C GLU A 41 -10.04 -10.24 9.56
N ILE A 42 -9.74 -9.34 8.62
CA ILE A 42 -9.32 -7.95 8.92
C ILE A 42 -10.53 -7.01 9.02
N TYR A 43 -11.56 -7.25 8.20
CA TYR A 43 -12.75 -6.41 8.11
C TYR A 43 -13.98 -7.22 8.49
N ALA A 44 -14.35 -7.16 9.77
CA ALA A 44 -15.64 -7.71 10.23
C ALA A 44 -16.80 -6.94 9.57
N MET A 45 -17.93 -7.62 9.35
CA MET A 45 -19.10 -7.03 8.69
C MET A 45 -19.71 -5.85 9.47
N ASP A 46 -19.52 -5.83 10.79
CA ASP A 46 -19.98 -4.81 11.74
C ASP A 46 -18.89 -3.79 12.10
N SER A 47 -17.80 -3.73 11.34
CA SER A 47 -16.68 -2.82 11.62
C SER A 47 -17.07 -1.36 11.33
N GLU A 48 -17.05 -0.50 12.34
CA GLU A 48 -17.43 0.93 12.26
C GLU A 48 -16.25 1.88 12.54
N THR A 49 -15.13 1.36 13.04
CA THR A 49 -13.98 2.21 13.39
C THR A 49 -13.09 2.44 12.17
N ILE A 50 -12.77 3.70 11.92
CA ILE A 50 -11.83 4.15 10.90
C ILE A 50 -10.71 4.99 11.49
N VAL A 51 -9.58 5.04 10.80
CA VAL A 51 -8.45 5.95 11.11
C VAL A 51 -8.23 6.86 9.92
N GLU A 52 -8.22 8.17 10.14
CA GLU A 52 -8.08 9.16 9.08
C GLU A 52 -7.09 10.27 9.44
N THR A 53 -6.26 10.68 8.48
CA THR A 53 -5.43 11.89 8.55
C THR A 53 -6.13 13.01 7.80
N THR A 54 -6.90 13.84 8.50
CA THR A 54 -7.89 14.76 7.94
C THR A 54 -7.38 15.84 6.98
N GLN A 55 -6.10 16.15 6.99
CA GLN A 55 -5.50 17.18 6.12
C GLN A 55 -4.64 16.59 5.00
N LEU A 56 -3.66 15.74 5.33
CA LEU A 56 -2.75 15.13 4.35
C LEU A 56 -3.49 14.20 3.39
N ALA A 57 -4.47 13.47 3.89
CA ALA A 57 -5.26 12.53 3.09
C ALA A 57 -6.13 13.23 2.03
N ASN A 58 -6.41 14.52 2.17
CA ASN A 58 -7.30 15.26 1.28
C ASN A 58 -6.54 16.13 0.25
N ARG A 59 -5.23 15.92 0.08
CA ARG A 59 -4.38 16.62 -0.89
C ARG A 59 -3.93 15.67 -2.00
N LEU A 60 -3.41 16.22 -3.11
CA LEU A 60 -2.83 15.45 -4.22
C LEU A 60 -3.74 14.29 -4.65
N LEU A 61 -3.25 13.04 -4.56
CA LEU A 61 -4.02 11.84 -4.89
C LEU A 61 -5.31 11.73 -4.06
N GLY A 62 -5.28 12.10 -2.80
CA GLY A 62 -6.47 12.04 -1.93
C GLY A 62 -7.57 13.02 -2.32
N ALA A 63 -7.24 14.15 -2.93
CA ALA A 63 -8.25 15.06 -3.49
C ALA A 63 -8.98 14.47 -4.70
N VAL A 64 -8.32 13.57 -5.45
CA VAL A 64 -8.87 12.89 -6.64
C VAL A 64 -9.53 11.56 -6.28
N ARG A 65 -9.11 10.96 -5.17
CA ARG A 65 -9.58 9.67 -4.68
C ARG A 65 -10.02 9.78 -3.21
N PRO A 66 -11.19 10.35 -2.94
CA PRO A 66 -11.75 10.44 -1.60
C PRO A 66 -11.78 9.04 -0.93
N TRP A 67 -11.54 8.98 0.38
CA TRP A 67 -11.52 7.76 1.18
C TRP A 67 -10.34 6.80 0.95
N HIS A 68 -9.55 6.96 -0.12
CA HIS A 68 -8.42 6.08 -0.39
C HIS A 68 -7.45 6.00 0.79
N PHE A 69 -7.02 7.14 1.30
CA PHE A 69 -6.08 7.18 2.42
C PHE A 69 -6.72 6.80 3.77
N CYS A 70 -8.01 7.02 3.96
CA CYS A 70 -8.75 6.49 5.10
C CYS A 70 -8.69 4.94 5.09
N GLY A 71 -8.88 4.31 3.94
CA GLY A 71 -8.69 2.86 3.79
C GLY A 71 -7.25 2.41 4.08
N VAL A 72 -6.25 3.18 3.62
CA VAL A 72 -4.82 2.89 3.89
C VAL A 72 -4.51 2.97 5.38
N THR A 73 -4.82 4.09 6.03
CA THR A 73 -4.51 4.30 7.45
C THR A 73 -5.23 3.31 8.35
N THR A 74 -6.49 3.00 8.04
CA THR A 74 -7.26 2.02 8.80
C THR A 74 -6.64 0.62 8.72
N VAL A 75 -6.28 0.13 7.52
CA VAL A 75 -5.69 -1.20 7.40
C VAL A 75 -4.28 -1.26 7.99
N VAL A 76 -3.46 -0.24 7.79
CA VAL A 76 -2.10 -0.20 8.33
C VAL A 76 -2.13 -0.14 9.86
N CYS A 77 -3.04 0.64 10.45
CA CYS A 77 -3.23 0.68 11.90
C CYS A 77 -3.63 -0.70 12.44
N LYS A 78 -4.58 -1.39 11.79
CA LYS A 78 -4.95 -2.78 12.16
C LYS A 78 -3.76 -3.73 12.09
N LEU A 79 -2.96 -3.65 11.02
CA LEU A 79 -1.78 -4.50 10.86
C LEU A 79 -0.72 -4.22 11.92
N PHE A 80 -0.49 -2.96 12.29
CA PHE A 80 0.45 -2.61 13.36
C PHE A 80 -0.02 -3.13 14.72
N ASN A 81 -1.32 -3.08 15.01
CA ASN A 81 -1.88 -3.62 16.25
C ASN A 81 -1.80 -5.17 16.32
N ILE A 82 -1.92 -5.85 15.17
CA ILE A 82 -1.86 -7.31 15.10
C ILE A 82 -0.42 -7.82 15.16
N VAL A 83 0.47 -7.22 14.36
CA VAL A 83 1.86 -7.69 14.18
C VAL A 83 2.80 -7.11 15.23
N GLN A 84 2.52 -5.89 15.71
CA GLN A 84 3.33 -5.12 16.66
C GLN A 84 4.82 -5.05 16.25
N PRO A 85 5.12 -4.55 15.04
CA PRO A 85 6.49 -4.49 14.56
C PRO A 85 7.26 -3.35 15.23
N ASP A 86 8.57 -3.53 15.45
CA ASP A 86 9.47 -2.44 15.89
C ASP A 86 9.69 -1.43 14.75
N LEU A 87 9.74 -1.93 13.50
CA LEU A 87 9.91 -1.11 12.31
C LEU A 87 9.06 -1.60 11.14
N ALA A 88 8.64 -0.67 10.27
CA ALA A 88 7.88 -0.98 9.07
C ALA A 88 8.45 -0.21 7.87
N VAL A 89 8.61 -0.90 6.73
CA VAL A 89 9.20 -0.35 5.51
C VAL A 89 8.12 -0.06 4.48
N PHE A 90 8.10 1.16 3.95
CA PHE A 90 7.19 1.59 2.87
C PHE A 90 7.98 2.18 1.72
N GLY A 91 7.55 1.91 0.48
CA GLY A 91 8.21 2.46 -0.70
C GLY A 91 7.96 3.96 -0.87
N GLU A 92 9.02 4.73 -1.17
CA GLU A 92 8.93 6.17 -1.48
C GLU A 92 8.19 6.44 -2.80
N LYS A 93 8.02 5.44 -3.65
CA LYS A 93 7.19 5.53 -4.85
C LYS A 93 5.78 6.04 -4.52
N ASP A 94 5.17 5.52 -3.49
CA ASP A 94 3.87 5.96 -3.01
C ASP A 94 4.05 7.05 -1.94
N TYR A 95 4.71 8.17 -2.35
CA TYR A 95 5.21 9.23 -1.50
C TYR A 95 4.16 9.78 -0.52
N GLN A 96 2.97 10.12 -1.01
CA GLN A 96 1.90 10.63 -0.15
C GLN A 96 1.46 9.59 0.88
N GLN A 97 1.37 8.31 0.49
CA GLN A 97 1.05 7.22 1.40
C GLN A 97 2.06 7.12 2.55
N LEU A 98 3.36 7.17 2.24
CA LEU A 98 4.42 7.15 3.25
C LEU A 98 4.26 8.28 4.27
N HIS A 99 3.97 9.51 3.79
CA HIS A 99 3.79 10.66 4.69
C HIS A 99 2.50 10.61 5.50
N VAL A 100 1.43 10.08 4.93
CA VAL A 100 0.16 9.84 5.64
C VAL A 100 0.36 8.80 6.76
N ILE A 101 1.09 7.72 6.49
CA ILE A 101 1.38 6.68 7.49
C ILE A 101 2.29 7.24 8.59
N ARG A 102 3.35 7.98 8.26
CA ARG A 102 4.20 8.64 9.26
C ARG A 102 3.41 9.61 10.14
N ARG A 103 2.46 10.33 9.57
CA ARG A 103 1.57 11.22 10.31
C ARG A 103 0.68 10.44 11.27
N MET A 104 0.06 9.37 10.81
CA MET A 104 -0.77 8.48 11.63
C MET A 104 0.01 7.91 12.82
N VAL A 105 1.19 7.35 12.57
CA VAL A 105 2.06 6.76 13.60
C VAL A 105 2.42 7.79 14.67
N ARG A 106 2.83 8.99 14.26
CA ARG A 106 3.15 10.08 15.17
C ARG A 106 1.94 10.54 16.00
N ASP A 107 0.82 10.77 15.35
CA ASP A 107 -0.36 11.36 16.01
C ASP A 107 -1.07 10.35 16.92
N LEU A 108 -0.96 9.04 16.64
CA LEU A 108 -1.48 7.95 17.47
C LEU A 108 -0.45 7.38 18.47
N HIS A 109 0.76 7.93 18.51
CA HIS A 109 1.86 7.44 19.35
C HIS A 109 2.13 5.93 19.20
N THR A 110 1.95 5.39 17.98
CA THR A 110 2.21 3.97 17.71
C THR A 110 3.71 3.69 17.82
N PRO A 111 4.16 2.69 18.61
CA PRO A 111 5.58 2.43 18.85
C PRO A 111 6.22 1.67 17.67
N VAL A 112 6.24 2.25 16.47
CA VAL A 112 6.81 1.68 15.27
C VAL A 112 7.64 2.73 14.53
N GLU A 113 8.84 2.37 14.10
CA GLU A 113 9.66 3.21 13.22
C GLU A 113 9.25 3.02 11.75
N ILE A 114 9.03 4.13 11.03
CA ILE A 114 8.65 4.10 9.60
C ILE A 114 9.84 4.43 8.70
N ILE A 115 10.34 3.44 7.99
CA ILE A 115 11.45 3.56 7.04
C ILE A 115 10.90 3.74 5.63
N GLY A 116 11.36 4.77 4.91
CA GLY A 116 11.12 4.95 3.47
C GLY A 116 12.17 4.18 2.67
N ALA A 117 11.74 3.24 1.82
CA ALA A 117 12.64 2.57 0.89
C ALA A 117 12.66 3.34 -0.45
N PRO A 118 13.85 3.60 -1.03
CA PRO A 118 13.97 4.29 -2.32
C PRO A 118 13.17 3.60 -3.43
N THR A 119 12.65 4.41 -4.36
CA THR A 119 11.90 3.90 -5.51
C THR A 119 12.79 3.01 -6.37
N PHE A 120 12.45 1.74 -6.45
CA PHE A 120 13.11 0.82 -7.38
C PHE A 120 12.59 1.05 -8.81
N ARG A 121 13.52 1.13 -9.77
CA ARG A 121 13.19 1.37 -11.19
C ARG A 121 13.61 0.19 -12.04
N GLU A 122 12.83 -0.06 -13.09
CA GLU A 122 13.18 -1.03 -14.13
C GLU A 122 14.36 -0.50 -14.98
N SER A 123 14.96 -1.36 -15.81
CA SER A 123 16.15 -1.02 -16.60
C SER A 123 15.94 0.16 -17.56
N ASP A 124 14.70 0.46 -17.92
CA ASP A 124 14.32 1.59 -18.77
C ASP A 124 14.01 2.88 -18.00
N GLY A 125 14.19 2.88 -16.67
CA GLY A 125 13.96 4.02 -15.78
C GLY A 125 12.54 4.12 -15.21
N LEU A 126 11.59 3.31 -15.68
CA LEU A 126 10.22 3.31 -15.17
C LEU A 126 10.19 2.79 -13.73
N ALA A 127 9.48 3.49 -12.83
CA ALA A 127 9.27 3.02 -11.47
C ALA A 127 8.55 1.67 -11.47
N MET A 128 9.10 0.67 -10.75
CA MET A 128 8.54 -0.69 -10.73
C MET A 128 7.11 -0.71 -10.19
N SER A 129 6.21 -1.34 -10.94
CA SER A 129 4.81 -1.53 -10.55
C SER A 129 4.21 -2.74 -11.25
N SER A 130 3.35 -3.50 -10.55
CA SER A 130 2.56 -4.56 -11.17
C SER A 130 1.63 -4.04 -12.29
N ARG A 131 1.23 -2.77 -12.22
CA ARG A 131 0.41 -2.10 -13.24
C ARG A 131 1.18 -1.83 -14.54
N ASN A 132 2.51 -1.82 -14.55
CA ASN A 132 3.32 -1.65 -15.77
C ASN A 132 3.02 -2.71 -16.83
N ARG A 133 2.55 -3.90 -16.42
CA ARG A 133 2.13 -4.97 -17.33
C ARG A 133 0.93 -4.61 -18.21
N ARG A 134 0.17 -3.55 -17.85
CA ARG A 134 -0.99 -3.06 -18.61
C ARG A 134 -0.62 -2.02 -19.66
N LEU A 135 0.62 -1.52 -19.63
CA LEU A 135 1.09 -0.50 -20.56
C LEU A 135 1.46 -1.13 -21.91
N ASN A 136 0.95 -0.55 -22.99
CA ASN A 136 1.47 -0.82 -24.32
C ASN A 136 2.84 -0.12 -24.51
N PRO A 137 3.62 -0.43 -25.57
CA PRO A 137 4.96 0.16 -25.77
C PRO A 137 4.98 1.68 -25.83
N ALA A 138 3.97 2.33 -26.41
CA ALA A 138 3.89 3.78 -26.51
C ALA A 138 3.60 4.41 -25.14
N ASP A 139 2.60 3.88 -24.40
CA ASP A 139 2.27 4.33 -23.05
C ASP A 139 3.44 4.11 -22.08
N ARG A 140 4.17 2.98 -22.23
CA ARG A 140 5.35 2.72 -21.43
C ARG A 140 6.45 3.75 -21.67
N ALA A 141 6.71 4.10 -22.93
CA ALA A 141 7.70 5.12 -23.28
C ALA A 141 7.33 6.49 -22.68
N ALA A 142 6.04 6.87 -22.76
CA ALA A 142 5.53 8.11 -22.18
C ALA A 142 5.61 8.12 -20.64
N ALA A 143 5.31 7.00 -19.97
CA ALA A 143 5.33 6.89 -18.51
C ALA A 143 6.72 7.03 -17.87
N ARG A 144 7.79 6.93 -18.66
CA ARG A 144 9.18 7.06 -18.17
C ARG A 144 9.58 8.48 -17.78
N VAL A 145 8.79 9.48 -18.11
CA VAL A 145 9.03 10.88 -17.71
C VAL A 145 8.71 11.15 -16.24
N LEU A 146 8.04 10.21 -15.58
CA LEU A 146 7.72 10.23 -14.15
C LEU A 146 8.77 9.46 -13.35
#